data_29cb236c24d92d89df8ab1e66b82f033
#
_entry.id   29cb236c24d92d89df8ab1e66b82f033
#
_cell.length_a   1.000
_cell.length_b   1.000
_cell.length_c   1.000
_cell.angle_alpha   90.00
_cell.angle_beta   90.00
_cell.angle_gamma   90.00
#
_symmetry.space_group_name_H-M   'P 1'
#
loop_
_entity.id
_entity.type
_entity.pdbx_description
1 polymer ?
#
loop_
_entity_poly.entity_id
_entity_poly.type
_entity_poly.pdbx_seq_one_letter_code
_entity_poly.pdbx_strand_id
1 'polypeptide(L)'
;KIKNLRSKIDNYLFVQPRRIYLCREDGSIIQEEDEIFERPLRAQTMRGPRVSLVASERINLPITCQFTIEILENEKDVNWKVVQKLLDYGKFKGLGQWRNGGWGRFEWEKVRRETGGNQNFRDP
;
A
#
# COMPACT_ATOMS: atom_id res chain seq x y z
N LYS A 1 10.00 11.15 -18.54
CA LYS A 1 10.41 10.37 -17.37
C LYS A 1 10.86 11.28 -16.24
N ILE A 2 10.29 11.11 -15.05
CA ILE A 2 10.59 11.94 -13.89
C ILE A 2 11.87 11.46 -13.23
N LYS A 3 12.84 12.38 -13.06
CA LYS A 3 14.09 12.06 -12.38
C LYS A 3 13.87 12.04 -10.87
N ASN A 4 14.50 11.08 -10.21
CA ASN A 4 14.49 10.95 -8.74
C ASN A 4 13.07 10.89 -8.15
N LEU A 5 12.16 10.25 -8.85
CA LEU A 5 10.75 10.18 -8.42
C LEU A 5 10.61 9.65 -7.00
N ARG A 6 11.34 8.61 -6.64
CA ARG A 6 11.28 8.03 -5.30
C ARG A 6 11.62 9.04 -4.22
N SER A 7 12.72 9.76 -4.40
CA SER A 7 13.14 10.78 -3.44
C SER A 7 12.12 11.91 -3.33
N LYS A 8 11.54 12.31 -4.46
CA LYS A 8 10.52 13.36 -4.47
C LYS A 8 9.25 12.92 -3.75
N ILE A 9 8.83 11.68 -3.94
CA ILE A 9 7.69 11.13 -3.22
C ILE A 9 7.97 11.11 -1.72
N ASP A 10 9.15 10.64 -1.32
CA ASP A 10 9.51 10.58 0.10
C ASP A 10 9.48 11.95 0.77
N ASN A 11 9.80 13.02 0.05
CA ASN A 11 9.89 14.35 0.60
C ASN A 11 8.61 15.19 0.50
N TYR A 12 7.74 14.91 -0.47
CA TYR A 12 6.60 15.78 -0.77
C TYR A 12 5.25 15.10 -0.68
N LEU A 13 5.22 13.81 -0.39
CA LEU A 13 3.97 13.08 -0.25
C LEU A 13 3.90 12.45 1.13
N PHE A 14 2.77 12.62 1.80
CA PHE A 14 2.55 12.11 3.15
C PHE A 14 1.25 11.32 3.21
N VAL A 15 1.26 10.25 3.98
CA VAL A 15 0.10 9.39 4.17
C VAL A 15 -0.34 9.46 5.62
N GLN A 16 -1.63 9.68 5.84
CA GLN A 16 -2.22 9.79 7.17
C GLN A 16 -3.49 8.94 7.26
N PRO A 17 -3.79 8.38 8.43
CA PRO A 17 -3.01 8.41 9.66
C PRO A 17 -1.78 7.50 9.56
N ARG A 18 -0.88 7.62 10.51
CA ARG A 18 0.34 6.83 10.52
C ARG A 18 0.06 5.33 10.60
N ARG A 19 -1.00 4.97 11.31
CA ARG A 19 -1.45 3.58 11.42
C ARG A 19 -2.77 3.44 10.67
N ILE A 20 -2.76 2.64 9.62
CA ILE A 20 -3.90 2.41 8.77
C ILE A 20 -4.43 1.00 9.05
N TYR A 21 -5.68 0.92 9.47
CA TYR A 21 -6.28 -0.36 9.80
C TYR A 21 -6.93 -0.99 8.58
N LEU A 22 -6.80 -2.31 8.48
CA LEU A 22 -7.57 -3.08 7.53
C LEU A 22 -8.95 -3.37 8.11
N CYS A 23 -9.97 -3.24 7.29
CA CYS A 23 -11.36 -3.39 7.73
C CYS A 23 -12.09 -4.42 6.89
N ARG A 24 -13.08 -5.05 7.51
CA ARG A 24 -14.03 -5.91 6.81
C ARG A 24 -15.05 -5.05 6.06
N GLU A 25 -15.84 -5.71 5.24
CA GLU A 25 -16.88 -5.05 4.43
C GLU A 25 -17.88 -4.26 5.27
N ASP A 26 -18.16 -4.71 6.48
CA ASP A 26 -19.07 -4.03 7.42
C ASP A 26 -18.40 -2.85 8.16
N GLY A 27 -17.14 -2.58 7.89
CA GLY A 27 -16.38 -1.50 8.52
C GLY A 27 -15.66 -1.88 9.79
N SER A 28 -15.80 -3.11 10.27
CA SER A 28 -15.10 -3.54 11.48
C SER A 28 -13.61 -3.70 11.24
N ILE A 29 -12.80 -3.31 12.21
CA ILE A 29 -11.35 -3.41 12.14
C ILE A 29 -10.91 -4.86 12.31
N ILE A 30 -10.00 -5.28 11.44
CA ILE A 30 -9.43 -6.62 11.51
C ILE A 30 -8.31 -6.60 12.54
N GLN A 31 -8.42 -7.43 13.56
CA GLN A 31 -7.44 -7.50 14.64
C GLN A 31 -6.57 -8.74 14.58
N GLU A 32 -7.04 -9.80 13.94
CA GLU A 32 -6.34 -11.06 13.84
C GLU A 32 -6.38 -11.57 12.41
N GLU A 33 -5.40 -12.37 12.06
CA GLU A 33 -5.36 -13.05 10.78
C GLU A 33 -6.46 -14.11 10.69
N ASP A 34 -6.88 -14.40 9.47
CA ASP A 34 -7.84 -15.48 9.23
C ASP A 34 -7.16 -16.84 9.25
N GLU A 35 -5.92 -16.87 8.76
CA GLU A 35 -5.14 -18.10 8.76
C GLU A 35 -3.65 -17.80 8.62
N ILE A 36 -2.84 -18.79 8.93
CA ILE A 36 -1.41 -18.74 8.65
C ILE A 36 -1.17 -19.49 7.34
N PHE A 37 -0.54 -18.80 6.40
CA PHE A 37 -0.22 -19.36 5.10
C PHE A 37 1.27 -19.68 5.03
N GLU A 38 1.58 -20.96 4.88
CA GLU A 38 2.97 -21.41 4.76
C GLU A 38 3.32 -21.64 3.30
N ARG A 39 4.53 -21.29 2.95
CA ARG A 39 5.03 -21.47 1.59
C ARG A 39 6.53 -21.74 1.62
N PRO A 40 7.04 -22.50 0.66
CA PRO A 40 8.48 -22.68 0.52
C PRO A 40 9.10 -21.43 -0.09
N LEU A 41 10.19 -20.97 0.47
CA LEU A 41 11.02 -19.91 -0.09
C LEU A 41 12.32 -20.55 -0.54
N ARG A 42 12.62 -20.42 -1.82
CA ARG A 42 13.84 -20.98 -2.39
C ARG A 42 14.88 -19.88 -2.58
N ALA A 43 16.07 -20.15 -2.12
CA ALA A 43 17.18 -19.24 -2.26
C ALA A 43 18.41 -19.98 -2.76
N GLN A 44 19.14 -19.36 -3.67
CA GLN A 44 20.43 -19.87 -4.11
C GLN A 44 21.48 -19.37 -3.14
N THR A 45 22.26 -20.29 -2.59
CA THR A 45 23.34 -19.98 -1.67
C THR A 45 24.67 -20.50 -2.22
N MET A 46 25.77 -20.08 -1.59
CA MET A 46 27.10 -20.56 -1.96
C MET A 46 27.25 -22.09 -1.79
N ARG A 47 26.42 -22.68 -0.95
CA ARG A 47 26.40 -24.12 -0.72
C ARG A 47 25.33 -24.86 -1.53
N GLY A 48 24.76 -24.17 -2.53
CA GLY A 48 23.70 -24.70 -3.36
C GLY A 48 22.33 -24.16 -3.00
N PRO A 49 21.28 -24.63 -3.68
CA PRO A 49 19.93 -24.17 -3.41
C PRO A 49 19.44 -24.63 -2.04
N ARG A 50 18.73 -23.75 -1.36
CA ARG A 50 18.10 -24.06 -0.08
C ARG A 50 16.62 -23.70 -0.13
N VAL A 51 15.83 -24.46 0.61
CA VAL A 51 14.41 -24.24 0.76
C VAL A 51 14.11 -24.02 2.24
N SER A 52 13.41 -22.90 2.53
CA SER A 52 12.94 -22.60 3.87
C SER A 52 11.43 -22.47 3.84
N LEU A 53 10.76 -22.89 4.90
CA LEU A 53 9.34 -22.62 5.05
C LEU A 53 9.16 -21.25 5.66
N VAL A 54 8.31 -20.44 5.03
CA VAL A 54 7.97 -19.10 5.51
C VAL A 54 6.49 -19.06 5.80
N ALA A 55 6.15 -18.65 7.00
CA ALA A 55 4.77 -18.48 7.41
C ALA A 55 4.39 -17.01 7.36
N SER A 56 3.24 -16.71 6.82
CA SER A 56 2.71 -15.35 6.73
C SER A 56 1.26 -15.33 7.19
N GLU A 57 0.90 -14.28 7.87
CA GLU A 57 -0.50 -14.03 8.22
C GLU A 57 -1.30 -13.73 6.97
N ARG A 58 -2.45 -14.34 6.86
CA ARG A 58 -3.34 -14.17 5.71
C ARG A 58 -4.69 -13.67 6.17
N ILE A 59 -5.19 -12.69 5.45
CA ILE A 59 -6.52 -12.15 5.66
C ILE A 59 -7.34 -12.39 4.40
N ASN A 60 -8.52 -12.96 4.57
CA ASN A 60 -9.39 -13.27 3.43
C ASN A 60 -10.14 -12.04 2.95
N LEU A 61 -10.38 -11.98 1.65
CA LEU A 61 -11.14 -10.90 1.03
C LEU A 61 -12.65 -11.05 1.31
N PRO A 62 -13.42 -9.98 1.26
CA PRO A 62 -12.99 -8.63 0.94
C PRO A 62 -12.44 -7.87 2.14
N ILE A 63 -11.44 -7.03 1.87
CA ILE A 63 -10.88 -6.14 2.88
C ILE A 63 -10.68 -4.76 2.28
N THR A 64 -10.79 -3.74 3.11
CA THR A 64 -10.54 -2.37 2.70
C THR A 64 -9.68 -1.66 3.72
N CYS A 65 -9.04 -0.59 3.28
CA CYS A 65 -8.44 0.38 4.17
C CYS A 65 -8.66 1.78 3.61
N GLN A 66 -8.71 2.74 4.49
CA GLN A 66 -8.92 4.13 4.10
C GLN A 66 -7.83 4.99 4.71
N PHE A 67 -7.28 5.87 3.90
CA PHE A 67 -6.24 6.78 4.35
C PHE A 67 -6.27 8.06 3.52
N THR A 68 -5.56 9.06 4.01
CA THR A 68 -5.45 10.34 3.35
C THR A 68 -4.05 10.51 2.79
N ILE A 69 -3.96 10.99 1.56
CA ILE A 69 -2.69 11.35 0.94
C ILE A 69 -2.63 12.87 0.87
N GLU A 70 -1.57 13.42 1.45
CA GLU A 70 -1.30 14.85 1.40
C GLU A 70 -0.07 15.09 0.53
N ILE A 71 -0.19 16.02 -0.40
CA ILE A 71 0.88 16.38 -1.34
C ILE A 71 1.25 17.82 -1.10
N LEU A 72 2.55 18.08 -0.91
CA LEU A 72 3.06 19.44 -0.80
C LEU A 72 3.15 20.07 -2.19
N GLU A 73 2.76 21.33 -2.30
CA GLU A 73 2.62 22.01 -3.58
C GLU A 73 3.93 22.49 -4.22
N ASN A 74 5.00 22.51 -3.48
CA ASN A 74 6.26 23.11 -3.94
C ASN A 74 7.10 22.18 -4.83
N GLU A 75 6.60 21.03 -5.21
CA GLU A 75 7.27 20.15 -6.15
C GLU A 75 6.33 19.80 -7.31
N LYS A 76 6.67 20.25 -8.50
CA LYS A 76 5.83 20.06 -9.67
C LYS A 76 5.70 18.62 -10.15
N ASP A 77 6.68 17.78 -9.84
CA ASP A 77 6.70 16.39 -10.30
C ASP A 77 5.90 15.48 -9.40
N VAL A 78 5.56 15.91 -8.19
CA VAL A 78 4.71 15.16 -7.28
C VAL A 78 3.35 15.84 -7.24
N ASN A 79 2.41 15.29 -7.97
CA ASN A 79 1.07 15.83 -8.10
C ASN A 79 0.06 14.69 -8.09
N TRP A 80 -1.21 15.04 -8.04
CA TRP A 80 -2.27 14.05 -7.96
C TRP A 80 -2.28 13.09 -9.15
N LYS A 81 -1.94 13.57 -10.32
CA LYS A 81 -1.88 12.76 -11.53
C LYS A 81 -0.86 11.63 -11.42
N VAL A 82 0.31 11.94 -10.86
CA VAL A 82 1.36 10.95 -10.62
C VAL A 82 0.90 9.95 -9.56
N VAL A 83 0.29 10.43 -8.49
CA VAL A 83 -0.23 9.57 -7.43
C VAL A 83 -1.27 8.61 -7.96
N GLN A 84 -2.18 9.08 -8.80
CA GLN A 84 -3.18 8.21 -9.42
C GLN A 84 -2.53 7.08 -10.22
N LYS A 85 -1.52 7.40 -11.00
CA LYS A 85 -0.79 6.38 -11.77
C LYS A 85 -0.11 5.35 -10.87
N LEU A 86 0.46 5.79 -9.78
CA LEU A 86 1.10 4.88 -8.82
C LEU A 86 0.07 3.96 -8.15
N LEU A 87 -1.08 4.51 -7.78
CA LEU A 87 -2.15 3.71 -7.21
C LEU A 87 -2.73 2.72 -8.22
N ASP A 88 -2.83 3.10 -9.48
CA ASP A 88 -3.29 2.21 -10.54
C ASP A 88 -2.35 1.01 -10.71
N TYR A 89 -1.07 1.20 -10.46
CA TYR A 89 -0.12 0.09 -10.45
C TYR A 89 -0.42 -0.94 -9.36
N GLY A 90 -1.11 -0.55 -8.30
CA GLY A 90 -1.50 -1.48 -7.25
C GLY A 90 -2.35 -2.65 -7.73
N LYS A 91 -3.08 -2.46 -8.79
CA LYS A 91 -3.87 -3.52 -9.42
C LYS A 91 -2.99 -4.66 -9.96
N PHE A 92 -1.77 -4.33 -10.34
CA PHE A 92 -0.83 -5.29 -10.94
C PHE A 92 0.31 -5.65 -9.99
N LYS A 93 0.78 -4.70 -9.22
CA LYS A 93 1.97 -4.88 -8.36
C LYS A 93 1.64 -5.23 -6.92
N GLY A 94 0.53 -4.73 -6.40
CA GLY A 94 0.12 -5.00 -5.03
C GLY A 94 0.97 -4.34 -3.96
N LEU A 95 0.57 -4.59 -2.72
CA LEU A 95 1.28 -4.16 -1.51
C LEU A 95 1.51 -5.36 -0.61
N GLY A 96 2.48 -5.25 0.28
CA GLY A 96 2.74 -6.27 1.28
C GLY A 96 3.66 -7.36 0.81
N GLN A 97 3.52 -8.52 1.42
CA GLN A 97 4.39 -9.65 1.17
C GLN A 97 3.96 -10.45 -0.06
N TRP A 98 4.93 -11.10 -0.65
CA TRP A 98 4.77 -12.03 -1.75
C TRP A 98 3.96 -11.50 -2.95
N ARG A 99 4.24 -10.29 -3.32
CA ARG A 99 3.57 -9.63 -4.45
C ARG A 99 3.77 -10.37 -5.78
N ASN A 100 4.91 -11.01 -5.95
CA ASN A 100 5.19 -11.81 -7.15
C ASN A 100 4.25 -13.02 -7.29
N GLY A 101 3.68 -13.48 -6.19
CA GLY A 101 2.67 -14.52 -6.19
C GLY A 101 1.25 -14.00 -6.43
N GLY A 102 1.11 -12.72 -6.69
CA GLY A 102 -0.19 -12.11 -6.95
C GLY A 102 -0.90 -11.58 -5.71
N TRP A 103 -0.23 -11.61 -4.56
CA TRP A 103 -0.82 -11.15 -3.31
C TRP A 103 -0.77 -9.63 -3.19
N GLY A 104 -1.77 -9.09 -2.47
CA GLY A 104 -1.80 -7.68 -2.14
C GLY A 104 -2.25 -6.75 -3.26
N ARG A 105 -2.73 -7.25 -4.36
CA ARG A 105 -3.29 -6.43 -5.43
C ARG A 105 -4.55 -5.75 -4.96
N PHE A 106 -4.75 -4.52 -5.38
CA PHE A 106 -5.87 -3.72 -4.91
C PHE A 106 -6.41 -2.79 -6.00
N GLU A 107 -7.62 -2.33 -5.76
CA GLU A 107 -8.22 -1.23 -6.49
C GLU A 107 -8.47 -0.09 -5.50
N TRP A 108 -8.59 1.10 -6.00
CA TRP A 108 -8.76 2.28 -5.16
C TRP A 108 -9.83 3.20 -5.72
N GLU A 109 -10.42 3.98 -4.83
CA GLU A 109 -11.33 5.04 -5.22
C GLU A 109 -11.14 6.24 -4.29
N LYS A 110 -11.46 7.42 -4.78
CA LYS A 110 -11.38 8.64 -4.02
C LYS A 110 -12.70 8.85 -3.26
N VAL A 111 -12.65 8.73 -1.94
CA VAL A 111 -13.85 8.82 -1.11
C VAL A 111 -14.15 10.24 -0.64
N ARG A 112 -13.15 11.13 -0.70
CA ARG A 112 -13.32 12.53 -0.34
C ARG A 112 -12.71 13.39 -1.41
N ARG A 113 -13.46 14.41 -1.83
CA ARG A 113 -12.95 15.36 -2.76
C ARG A 113 -11.99 16.31 -2.08
N GLU A 114 -10.84 16.57 -2.72
CA GLU A 114 -9.91 17.58 -2.31
C GLU A 114 -10.53 18.96 -2.51
N THR A 115 -10.58 19.74 -1.46
CA THR A 115 -11.14 21.09 -1.56
C THR A 115 -10.08 22.17 -1.46
N GLY A 116 -8.83 21.76 -1.48
CA GLY A 116 -7.71 22.68 -1.51
C GLY A 116 -7.42 23.39 -0.22
N GLY A 117 -6.21 23.90 -0.15
CA GLY A 117 -5.77 24.77 0.91
C GLY A 117 -5.90 24.16 2.29
N ASN A 118 -6.41 24.90 3.16
CA ASN A 118 -6.46 24.62 4.57
C ASN A 118 -7.58 23.71 4.98
N GLN A 119 -8.01 22.87 4.12
CA GLN A 119 -9.03 21.96 4.53
C GLN A 119 -8.58 21.16 5.71
N ASN A 120 -9.44 20.98 6.57
CA ASN A 120 -9.20 20.30 7.81
C ASN A 120 -8.90 18.84 7.58
N PHE A 121 -7.74 18.59 7.05
CA PHE A 121 -7.23 17.27 7.06
C PHE A 121 -6.76 16.98 8.45
N ARG A 122 -7.69 16.88 9.28
CA ARG A 122 -7.38 16.38 10.57
C ARG A 122 -7.61 14.92 10.52
N ASP A 123 -6.74 14.23 11.16
CA ASP A 123 -6.97 12.83 11.37
C ASP A 123 -8.30 12.67 12.03
N PRO A 124 -9.10 11.77 11.53
CA PRO A 124 -10.32 11.45 12.18
C PRO A 124 -10.07 10.92 13.57
#